data_3806be490dcc14a3ed7916a78c36655e
#
_entry.id   3806be490dcc14a3ed7916a78c36655e
#
_cell.length_a   1.000
_cell.length_b   1.000
_cell.length_c   1.000
_cell.angle_alpha   90.00
_cell.angle_beta   90.00
_cell.angle_gamma   90.00
#
_symmetry.space_group_name_H-M   'P 1'
#
loop_
_entity.id
_entity.type
_entity.pdbx_description
1 polymer ?
#
loop_
_entity_poly.entity_id
_entity_poly.type
_entity_poly.pdbx_seq_one_letter_code
_entity_poly.pdbx_strand_id
1 'polypeptide(L)'
;AENTEYRSWNLSDIGFVTQTLGMKLGQCLGLPFHVQFMLGRLGNLLMYAAVCYFAIKVAVRYKAILATIALMPTVMNMVCTYSYDPMVISFALLGTSLFITEMMIPERRLDWKRAALLLVSFCLASFPKAVYIPMILLLLALPKRKFANAKAHWVYKIGVVIIFLMMMSTFVLPTLISPGTGDIRGGQSVNTGKQLMFILHNPVAFIKVLVKSIASLSMTHLTEARLSLVYIGNGLESTMQAMAPLLDTVSLGLMFYVLFTDKYKKPEAKEMSRG
;
A
#
# COMPACT_ATOMS: atom_id res chain seq x y z
N ALA A 1 35.42 -9.15 15.85
CA ALA A 1 34.05 -9.60 15.93
C ALA A 1 33.21 -8.34 16.15
N GLU A 2 32.58 -7.80 15.09
CA GLU A 2 31.62 -6.72 15.20
C GLU A 2 30.41 -7.28 15.92
N ASN A 3 30.05 -6.64 17.03
CA ASN A 3 28.77 -6.86 17.69
C ASN A 3 27.65 -6.45 16.71
N THR A 4 27.08 -7.40 16.00
CA THR A 4 25.81 -7.21 15.32
C THR A 4 24.76 -7.04 16.41
N GLU A 5 24.47 -5.80 16.78
CA GLU A 5 23.30 -5.50 17.60
C GLU A 5 22.07 -6.03 16.86
N TYR A 6 21.48 -7.10 17.39
CA TYR A 6 20.21 -7.63 16.89
C TYR A 6 19.16 -6.54 17.06
N ARG A 7 18.79 -5.92 15.96
CA ARG A 7 17.69 -4.95 15.94
C ARG A 7 16.43 -5.62 16.48
N SER A 8 15.86 -5.05 17.52
CA SER A 8 14.56 -5.49 18.06
C SER A 8 13.49 -5.44 16.97
N TRP A 9 12.62 -6.45 16.94
CA TRP A 9 11.54 -6.56 15.96
C TRP A 9 10.54 -5.41 16.15
N ASN A 10 10.24 -4.68 15.07
CA ASN A 10 9.26 -3.61 15.05
C ASN A 10 8.03 -4.03 14.25
N LEU A 11 6.86 -3.46 14.56
CA LEU A 11 5.63 -3.69 13.80
C LEU A 11 5.76 -3.37 12.30
N SER A 12 6.64 -2.44 11.93
CA SER A 12 6.95 -2.13 10.53
C SER A 12 7.62 -3.29 9.79
N ASP A 13 8.25 -4.22 10.52
CA ASP A 13 8.95 -5.36 9.93
C ASP A 13 7.98 -6.48 9.47
N ILE A 14 6.69 -6.34 9.74
CA ILE A 14 5.63 -7.26 9.28
C ILE A 14 5.65 -7.42 7.75
N GLY A 15 6.07 -6.38 7.01
CA GLY A 15 6.23 -6.43 5.56
C GLY A 15 7.27 -7.43 5.05
N PHE A 16 8.15 -7.93 5.93
CA PHE A 16 9.19 -8.90 5.59
C PHE A 16 8.87 -10.34 6.04
N VAL A 17 7.72 -10.58 6.64
CA VAL A 17 7.35 -11.90 7.20
C VAL A 17 7.37 -12.99 6.14
N THR A 18 6.79 -12.76 4.97
CA THR A 18 6.73 -13.77 3.90
C THR A 18 8.10 -14.14 3.35
N GLN A 19 8.99 -13.17 3.24
CA GLN A 19 10.38 -13.37 2.83
C GLN A 19 11.15 -14.14 3.89
N THR A 20 10.96 -13.79 5.16
CA THR A 20 11.59 -14.47 6.29
C THR A 20 11.14 -15.92 6.38
N LEU A 21 9.85 -16.19 6.17
CA LEU A 21 9.32 -17.57 6.14
C LEU A 21 9.92 -18.38 4.99
N GLY A 22 10.04 -17.80 3.79
CA GLY A 22 10.69 -18.46 2.66
C GLY A 22 12.17 -18.79 2.92
N MET A 23 12.92 -17.84 3.49
CA MET A 23 14.31 -18.07 3.90
C MET A 23 14.43 -19.15 4.99
N LYS A 24 13.57 -19.08 6.01
CA LYS A 24 13.53 -20.08 7.09
C LYS A 24 13.25 -21.48 6.56
N LEU A 25 12.32 -21.62 5.62
CA LEU A 25 12.07 -22.89 4.95
C LEU A 25 13.33 -23.45 4.27
N GLY A 26 14.04 -22.59 3.53
CA GLY A 26 15.32 -22.96 2.91
C GLY A 26 16.39 -23.36 3.92
N GLN A 27 16.47 -22.68 5.06
CA GLN A 27 17.37 -23.03 6.16
C GLN A 27 17.03 -24.40 6.77
N CYS A 28 15.74 -24.66 7.04
CA CYS A 28 15.29 -25.95 7.57
C CYS A 28 15.58 -27.12 6.62
N LEU A 29 15.59 -26.88 5.30
CA LEU A 29 15.93 -27.87 4.29
C LEU A 29 17.45 -28.00 4.03
N GLY A 30 18.30 -27.27 4.76
CA GLY A 30 19.75 -27.28 4.59
C GLY A 30 20.23 -26.78 3.22
N LEU A 31 19.45 -25.94 2.54
CA LEU A 31 19.77 -25.45 1.20
C LEU A 31 20.87 -24.38 1.24
N PRO A 32 21.67 -24.23 0.16
CA PRO A 32 22.68 -23.19 0.08
C PRO A 32 22.03 -21.78 0.09
N PHE A 33 22.77 -20.79 0.57
CA PHE A 33 22.26 -19.42 0.83
C PHE A 33 21.55 -18.79 -0.36
N HIS A 34 22.08 -18.96 -1.59
CA HIS A 34 21.45 -18.39 -2.79
C HIS A 34 20.05 -18.97 -3.02
N VAL A 35 19.80 -20.25 -2.72
CA VAL A 35 18.48 -20.88 -2.83
C VAL A 35 17.56 -20.41 -1.71
N GLN A 36 18.06 -20.28 -0.47
CA GLN A 36 17.31 -19.70 0.65
C GLN A 36 16.84 -18.29 0.29
N PHE A 37 17.74 -17.47 -0.29
CA PHE A 37 17.42 -16.13 -0.74
C PHE A 37 16.37 -16.12 -1.85
N MET A 38 16.42 -17.02 -2.81
CA MET A 38 15.40 -17.17 -3.86
C MET A 38 14.05 -17.61 -3.28
N LEU A 39 14.04 -18.50 -2.29
CA LEU A 39 12.81 -18.92 -1.61
C LEU A 39 12.15 -17.76 -0.87
N GLY A 40 12.93 -16.85 -0.28
CA GLY A 40 12.39 -15.64 0.33
C GLY A 40 11.68 -14.74 -0.69
N ARG A 41 12.29 -14.54 -1.87
CA ARG A 41 11.67 -13.79 -2.98
C ARG A 41 10.41 -14.47 -3.49
N LEU A 42 10.45 -15.79 -3.63
CA LEU A 42 9.29 -16.60 -4.05
C LEU A 42 8.13 -16.47 -3.04
N GLY A 43 8.43 -16.52 -1.73
CA GLY A 43 7.42 -16.31 -0.68
C GLY A 43 6.73 -14.97 -0.81
N ASN A 44 7.48 -13.92 -1.11
CA ASN A 44 6.95 -12.58 -1.36
C ASN A 44 6.05 -12.53 -2.60
N LEU A 45 6.50 -13.12 -3.71
CA LEU A 45 5.74 -13.22 -4.96
C LEU A 45 4.42 -14.01 -4.77
N LEU A 46 4.47 -15.14 -4.07
CA LEU A 46 3.29 -15.97 -3.83
C LEU A 46 2.24 -15.25 -2.97
N MET A 47 2.68 -14.58 -1.90
CA MET A 47 1.79 -13.73 -1.08
C MET A 47 1.13 -12.66 -1.93
N TYR A 48 1.94 -11.91 -2.71
CA TYR A 48 1.46 -10.87 -3.58
C TYR A 48 0.42 -11.38 -4.59
N ALA A 49 0.74 -12.46 -5.30
CA ALA A 49 -0.16 -13.08 -6.29
C ALA A 49 -1.47 -13.53 -5.65
N ALA A 50 -1.41 -14.18 -4.48
CA ALA A 50 -2.59 -14.63 -3.77
C ALA A 50 -3.49 -13.45 -3.35
N VAL A 51 -2.92 -12.41 -2.73
CA VAL A 51 -3.70 -11.25 -2.27
C VAL A 51 -4.29 -10.47 -3.45
N CYS A 52 -3.53 -10.25 -4.53
CA CYS A 52 -4.03 -9.60 -5.74
C CYS A 52 -5.14 -10.44 -6.43
N TYR A 53 -4.99 -11.76 -6.47
CA TYR A 53 -6.05 -12.63 -6.97
C TYR A 53 -7.34 -12.46 -6.18
N PHE A 54 -7.27 -12.44 -4.84
CA PHE A 54 -8.44 -12.19 -4.00
C PHE A 54 -9.02 -10.78 -4.22
N ALA A 55 -8.18 -9.77 -4.36
CA ALA A 55 -8.62 -8.40 -4.65
C ALA A 55 -9.43 -8.34 -5.96
N ILE A 56 -8.94 -8.97 -7.03
CA ILE A 56 -9.62 -9.01 -8.33
C ILE A 56 -10.90 -9.86 -8.26
N LYS A 57 -10.86 -11.00 -7.55
CA LYS A 57 -12.00 -11.92 -7.40
C LYS A 57 -13.17 -11.26 -6.68
N VAL A 58 -12.90 -10.51 -5.61
CA VAL A 58 -13.92 -9.84 -4.77
C VAL A 58 -14.47 -8.59 -5.45
N ALA A 59 -13.72 -7.95 -6.32
CA ALA A 59 -14.14 -6.75 -7.02
C ALA A 59 -15.40 -7.00 -7.86
N VAL A 60 -16.43 -6.19 -7.64
CA VAL A 60 -17.65 -6.19 -8.48
C VAL A 60 -17.40 -5.41 -9.77
N ARG A 61 -16.52 -4.41 -9.72
CA ARG A 61 -16.16 -3.55 -10.85
C ARG A 61 -14.65 -3.29 -10.86
N TYR A 62 -14.15 -2.80 -11.98
CA TYR A 62 -12.75 -2.39 -12.16
C TYR A 62 -11.75 -3.56 -12.05
N LYS A 63 -12.17 -4.81 -12.31
CA LYS A 63 -11.29 -5.99 -12.26
C LYS A 63 -10.09 -5.86 -13.16
N ALA A 64 -10.30 -5.38 -14.39
CA ALA A 64 -9.21 -5.21 -15.36
C ALA A 64 -8.24 -4.10 -14.94
N ILE A 65 -8.74 -3.00 -14.35
CA ILE A 65 -7.86 -1.94 -13.79
C ILE A 65 -7.01 -2.48 -12.65
N LEU A 66 -7.62 -3.23 -11.71
CA LEU A 66 -6.90 -3.85 -10.60
C LEU A 66 -5.81 -4.80 -11.12
N ALA A 67 -6.14 -5.62 -12.13
CA ALA A 67 -5.18 -6.53 -12.76
C ALA A 67 -4.05 -5.74 -13.46
N THR A 68 -4.37 -4.67 -14.19
CA THR A 68 -3.37 -3.83 -14.86
C THR A 68 -2.42 -3.20 -13.84
N ILE A 69 -2.94 -2.64 -12.75
CA ILE A 69 -2.12 -2.05 -11.68
C ILE A 69 -1.24 -3.13 -11.04
N ALA A 70 -1.81 -4.31 -10.74
CA ALA A 70 -1.07 -5.41 -10.11
C ALA A 70 0.06 -5.95 -11.02
N LEU A 71 -0.11 -5.90 -12.33
CA LEU A 71 0.84 -6.43 -13.31
C LEU A 71 1.76 -5.34 -13.91
N MET A 72 1.72 -4.11 -13.40
CA MET A 72 2.63 -3.06 -13.87
C MET A 72 4.09 -3.51 -13.73
N PRO A 73 4.95 -3.26 -14.73
CA PRO A 73 6.34 -3.72 -14.71
C PRO A 73 7.11 -3.25 -13.48
N THR A 74 6.93 -1.99 -13.05
CA THR A 74 7.57 -1.45 -11.83
C THR A 74 7.11 -2.19 -10.58
N VAL A 75 5.81 -2.50 -10.48
CA VAL A 75 5.26 -3.25 -9.36
C VAL A 75 5.83 -4.68 -9.35
N MET A 76 5.86 -5.34 -10.51
CA MET A 76 6.43 -6.68 -10.65
C MET A 76 7.92 -6.73 -10.30
N ASN A 77 8.68 -5.69 -10.68
CA ASN A 77 10.07 -5.57 -10.26
C ASN A 77 10.20 -5.48 -8.71
N MET A 78 9.39 -4.63 -8.07
CA MET A 78 9.38 -4.52 -6.61
C MET A 78 8.98 -5.83 -5.93
N VAL A 79 8.01 -6.56 -6.49
CA VAL A 79 7.53 -7.85 -5.98
C VAL A 79 8.62 -8.92 -5.99
N CYS A 80 9.52 -8.87 -6.97
CA CYS A 80 10.64 -9.79 -7.09
C CYS A 80 11.86 -9.42 -6.25
N THR A 81 11.80 -8.35 -5.45
CA THR A 81 12.90 -7.90 -4.58
C THR A 81 12.62 -8.15 -3.10
N TYR A 82 13.66 -8.00 -2.24
CA TYR A 82 13.49 -7.97 -0.79
C TYR A 82 12.99 -6.59 -0.36
N SER A 83 11.68 -6.40 -0.46
CA SER A 83 10.99 -5.16 -0.09
C SER A 83 9.69 -5.47 0.64
N TYR A 84 9.21 -4.56 1.45
CA TYR A 84 7.87 -4.58 2.05
C TYR A 84 6.78 -4.07 1.08
N ASP A 85 7.16 -3.45 -0.04
CA ASP A 85 6.23 -2.85 -1.00
C ASP A 85 5.20 -3.83 -1.58
N PRO A 86 5.52 -5.11 -1.85
CA PRO A 86 4.53 -6.10 -2.28
C PRO A 86 3.36 -6.26 -1.31
N MET A 87 3.64 -6.25 0.01
CA MET A 87 2.60 -6.30 1.03
C MET A 87 1.74 -5.03 1.01
N VAL A 88 2.38 -3.86 0.97
CA VAL A 88 1.69 -2.57 0.89
C VAL A 88 0.76 -2.52 -0.31
N ILE A 89 1.27 -2.82 -1.51
CA ILE A 89 0.51 -2.69 -2.77
C ILE A 89 -0.63 -3.70 -2.81
N SER A 90 -0.37 -4.97 -2.52
CA SER A 90 -1.39 -6.02 -2.60
C SER A 90 -2.53 -5.80 -1.60
N PHE A 91 -2.23 -5.47 -0.35
CA PHE A 91 -3.26 -5.21 0.66
C PHE A 91 -3.98 -3.87 0.46
N ALA A 92 -3.32 -2.85 -0.09
CA ALA A 92 -4.00 -1.63 -0.53
C ALA A 92 -4.98 -1.90 -1.68
N LEU A 93 -4.59 -2.72 -2.67
CA LEU A 93 -5.48 -3.17 -3.74
C LEU A 93 -6.68 -3.97 -3.17
N LEU A 94 -6.43 -4.89 -2.24
CA LEU A 94 -7.49 -5.67 -1.61
C LEU A 94 -8.45 -4.78 -0.81
N GLY A 95 -7.93 -3.91 0.03
CA GLY A 95 -8.73 -2.96 0.82
C GLY A 95 -9.56 -2.03 -0.06
N THR A 96 -8.97 -1.49 -1.12
CA THR A 96 -9.65 -0.63 -2.09
C THR A 96 -10.73 -1.39 -2.87
N SER A 97 -10.45 -2.60 -3.31
CA SER A 97 -11.40 -3.48 -4.00
C SER A 97 -12.63 -3.79 -3.13
N LEU A 98 -12.39 -4.18 -1.88
CA LEU A 98 -13.44 -4.43 -0.89
C LEU A 98 -14.25 -3.17 -0.62
N PHE A 99 -13.59 -2.03 -0.41
CA PHE A 99 -14.25 -0.75 -0.16
C PHE A 99 -15.15 -0.32 -1.32
N ILE A 100 -14.64 -0.35 -2.55
CA ILE A 100 -15.43 -0.02 -3.75
C ILE A 100 -16.60 -0.98 -3.88
N THR A 101 -16.40 -2.27 -3.67
CA THR A 101 -17.47 -3.29 -3.71
C THR A 101 -18.55 -3.00 -2.68
N GLU A 102 -18.19 -2.63 -1.45
CA GLU A 102 -19.17 -2.25 -0.44
C GLU A 102 -19.91 -0.94 -0.78
N MET A 103 -19.24 0.02 -1.39
CA MET A 103 -19.89 1.27 -1.84
C MET A 103 -20.86 1.03 -2.99
N MET A 104 -20.57 0.08 -3.89
CA MET A 104 -21.39 -0.21 -5.06
C MET A 104 -22.60 -1.10 -4.76
N ILE A 105 -22.58 -1.84 -3.65
CA ILE A 105 -23.72 -2.67 -3.21
C ILE A 105 -24.25 -2.12 -1.87
N PRO A 106 -24.89 -0.96 -1.87
CA PRO A 106 -25.30 -0.30 -0.63
C PRO A 106 -26.40 -1.05 0.14
N GLU A 107 -27.19 -1.88 -0.54
CA GLU A 107 -28.28 -2.68 0.02
C GLU A 107 -27.79 -3.84 0.89
N ARG A 108 -26.58 -4.32 0.66
CA ARG A 108 -26.00 -5.42 1.42
C ARG A 108 -25.50 -4.90 2.78
N ARG A 109 -25.99 -5.49 3.86
CA ARG A 109 -25.48 -5.19 5.20
C ARG A 109 -24.01 -5.59 5.34
N LEU A 110 -23.25 -4.75 6.00
CA LEU A 110 -21.85 -5.02 6.31
C LEU A 110 -21.78 -6.04 7.45
N ASP A 111 -21.33 -7.26 7.12
CA ASP A 111 -21.03 -8.29 8.12
C ASP A 111 -19.73 -7.97 8.85
N TRP A 112 -19.61 -8.43 10.10
CA TRP A 112 -18.42 -8.19 10.92
C TRP A 112 -17.14 -8.76 10.30
N LYS A 113 -17.22 -9.90 9.59
CA LYS A 113 -16.08 -10.52 8.89
C LYS A 113 -15.56 -9.61 7.76
N ARG A 114 -16.45 -9.01 7.01
CA ARG A 114 -16.10 -8.06 5.92
C ARG A 114 -15.58 -6.76 6.48
N ALA A 115 -16.19 -6.24 7.56
CA ALA A 115 -15.69 -5.06 8.26
C ALA A 115 -14.27 -5.28 8.77
N ALA A 116 -14.01 -6.43 9.37
CA ALA A 116 -12.67 -6.81 9.83
C ALA A 116 -11.69 -6.98 8.68
N LEU A 117 -12.09 -7.65 7.58
CA LEU A 117 -11.23 -7.85 6.42
C LEU A 117 -10.84 -6.51 5.76
N LEU A 118 -11.79 -5.59 5.62
CA LEU A 118 -11.53 -4.22 5.16
C LEU A 118 -10.50 -3.52 6.02
N LEU A 119 -10.71 -3.53 7.33
CA LEU A 119 -9.85 -2.87 8.28
C LEU A 119 -8.44 -3.49 8.30
N VAL A 120 -8.36 -4.82 8.40
CA VAL A 120 -7.08 -5.56 8.37
C VAL A 120 -6.32 -5.31 7.08
N SER A 121 -7.00 -5.26 5.92
CA SER A 121 -6.35 -4.98 4.65
C SER A 121 -5.67 -3.61 4.65
N PHE A 122 -6.36 -2.54 5.07
CA PHE A 122 -5.75 -1.21 5.14
C PHE A 122 -4.69 -1.10 6.25
N CYS A 123 -4.85 -1.80 7.37
CA CYS A 123 -3.82 -1.88 8.41
C CYS A 123 -2.54 -2.53 7.87
N LEU A 124 -2.65 -3.69 7.22
CA LEU A 124 -1.50 -4.40 6.65
C LEU A 124 -0.81 -3.60 5.53
N ALA A 125 -1.58 -2.85 4.73
CA ALA A 125 -1.03 -1.91 3.75
C ALA A 125 -0.26 -0.76 4.40
N SER A 126 -0.63 -0.35 5.60
CA SER A 126 -0.12 0.86 6.26
C SER A 126 1.01 0.60 7.26
N PHE A 127 1.10 -0.60 7.84
CA PHE A 127 2.13 -0.93 8.84
C PHE A 127 3.57 -0.66 8.38
N PRO A 128 3.98 -1.03 7.15
CA PRO A 128 5.35 -0.79 6.71
C PRO A 128 5.65 0.69 6.42
N LYS A 129 4.63 1.49 6.11
CA LYS A 129 4.79 2.91 5.73
C LYS A 129 3.68 3.79 6.29
N ALA A 130 4.03 4.70 7.19
CA ALA A 130 3.10 5.65 7.83
C ALA A 130 2.27 6.50 6.84
N VAL A 131 2.82 6.78 5.66
CA VAL A 131 2.17 7.61 4.62
C VAL A 131 0.84 7.01 4.13
N TYR A 132 0.63 5.71 4.29
CA TYR A 132 -0.59 5.02 3.88
C TYR A 132 -1.66 4.93 4.98
N ILE A 133 -1.33 5.27 6.24
CA ILE A 133 -2.29 5.25 7.36
C ILE A 133 -3.57 6.05 7.07
N PRO A 134 -3.53 7.23 6.40
CA PRO A 134 -4.73 7.97 6.05
C PRO A 134 -5.73 7.18 5.19
N MET A 135 -5.32 6.12 4.47
CA MET A 135 -6.23 5.27 3.71
C MET A 135 -7.29 4.59 4.60
N ILE A 136 -6.98 4.35 5.88
CA ILE A 136 -7.94 3.80 6.85
C ILE A 136 -9.16 4.71 7.00
N LEU A 137 -8.97 6.03 6.88
CA LEU A 137 -10.07 7.00 6.98
C LEU A 137 -11.10 6.88 5.84
N LEU A 138 -10.76 6.25 4.71
CA LEU A 138 -11.73 5.94 3.65
C LEU A 138 -12.90 5.11 4.21
N LEU A 139 -12.67 4.29 5.22
CA LEU A 139 -13.69 3.46 5.85
C LEU A 139 -14.79 4.28 6.55
N LEU A 140 -14.51 5.55 6.91
CA LEU A 140 -15.51 6.47 7.47
C LEU A 140 -16.58 6.87 6.44
N ALA A 141 -16.29 6.72 5.15
CA ALA A 141 -17.23 7.05 4.07
C ALA A 141 -18.35 6.00 3.88
N LEU A 142 -18.26 4.84 4.55
CA LEU A 142 -19.30 3.81 4.43
C LEU A 142 -20.66 4.32 4.91
N PRO A 143 -21.73 4.18 4.08
CA PRO A 143 -23.03 4.77 4.35
C PRO A 143 -23.76 4.07 5.50
N LYS A 144 -24.57 4.83 6.24
CA LYS A 144 -25.35 4.36 7.41
C LYS A 144 -26.22 3.12 7.11
N ARG A 145 -26.80 3.03 5.90
CA ARG A 145 -27.67 1.91 5.47
C ARG A 145 -26.95 0.54 5.43
N LYS A 146 -25.63 0.52 5.47
CA LYS A 146 -24.82 -0.71 5.57
C LYS A 146 -24.88 -1.37 6.93
N PHE A 147 -25.30 -0.65 7.96
CA PHE A 147 -25.28 -1.09 9.34
C PHE A 147 -26.69 -1.43 9.82
N ALA A 148 -26.80 -2.38 10.77
CA ALA A 148 -28.09 -2.83 11.28
C ALA A 148 -28.88 -1.68 11.96
N ASN A 149 -28.17 -0.77 12.62
CA ASN A 149 -28.74 0.38 13.32
C ASN A 149 -27.72 1.54 13.42
N ALA A 150 -28.19 2.70 13.84
CA ALA A 150 -27.34 3.88 14.01
C ALA A 150 -26.21 3.67 15.04
N LYS A 151 -26.46 2.88 16.09
CA LYS A 151 -25.46 2.56 17.13
C LYS A 151 -24.28 1.75 16.51
N ALA A 152 -24.60 0.72 15.72
CA ALA A 152 -23.55 -0.09 15.05
C ALA A 152 -22.72 0.77 14.09
N HIS A 153 -23.33 1.68 13.36
CA HIS A 153 -22.60 2.61 12.49
C HIS A 153 -21.62 3.52 13.26
N TRP A 154 -22.07 4.08 14.39
CA TRP A 154 -21.21 4.93 15.22
C TRP A 154 -20.08 4.14 15.90
N VAL A 155 -20.39 2.95 16.43
CA VAL A 155 -19.36 2.05 17.01
C VAL A 155 -18.29 1.71 15.99
N TYR A 156 -18.71 1.39 14.76
CA TYR A 156 -17.76 1.14 13.67
C TYR A 156 -16.88 2.35 13.38
N LYS A 157 -17.44 3.55 13.22
CA LYS A 157 -16.69 4.77 12.93
C LYS A 157 -15.71 5.12 14.06
N ILE A 158 -16.15 5.01 15.30
CA ILE A 158 -15.29 5.23 16.47
C ILE A 158 -14.14 4.20 16.46
N GLY A 159 -14.44 2.93 16.18
CA GLY A 159 -13.41 1.89 16.05
C GLY A 159 -12.38 2.20 14.97
N VAL A 160 -12.81 2.67 13.79
CA VAL A 160 -11.91 3.10 12.71
C VAL A 160 -11.01 4.25 13.16
N VAL A 161 -11.56 5.26 13.83
CA VAL A 161 -10.79 6.41 14.35
C VAL A 161 -9.79 5.97 15.41
N ILE A 162 -10.20 5.09 16.34
CA ILE A 162 -9.29 4.56 17.37
C ILE A 162 -8.12 3.82 16.71
N ILE A 163 -8.38 2.95 15.75
CA ILE A 163 -7.33 2.19 15.05
C ILE A 163 -6.42 3.14 14.25
N PHE A 164 -6.99 4.13 13.58
CA PHE A 164 -6.21 5.17 12.91
C PHE A 164 -5.25 5.89 13.88
N LEU A 165 -5.76 6.33 15.04
CA LEU A 165 -4.94 6.99 16.06
C LEU A 165 -3.88 6.06 16.67
N MET A 166 -4.24 4.80 16.92
CA MET A 166 -3.27 3.79 17.38
C MET A 166 -2.15 3.59 16.36
N MET A 167 -2.47 3.47 15.08
CA MET A 167 -1.46 3.32 14.04
C MET A 167 -0.61 4.58 13.87
N MET A 168 -1.22 5.77 13.91
CA MET A 168 -0.48 7.03 13.90
C MET A 168 0.48 7.13 15.08
N SER A 169 0.06 6.71 16.27
CA SER A 169 0.91 6.76 17.46
C SER A 169 2.18 5.90 17.33
N THR A 170 2.14 4.77 16.63
CA THR A 170 3.33 3.90 16.43
C THR A 170 4.45 4.59 15.65
N PHE A 171 4.14 5.63 14.86
CA PHE A 171 5.13 6.41 14.10
C PHE A 171 5.43 7.76 14.76
N VAL A 172 4.42 8.41 15.34
CA VAL A 172 4.57 9.74 15.93
C VAL A 172 5.24 9.67 17.29
N LEU A 173 4.87 8.72 18.16
CA LEU A 173 5.46 8.63 19.50
C LEU A 173 6.98 8.43 19.50
N PRO A 174 7.56 7.47 18.74
CA PRO A 174 9.01 7.32 18.71
C PRO A 174 9.73 8.58 18.24
N THR A 175 9.14 9.30 17.28
CA THR A 175 9.68 10.56 16.78
C THR A 175 9.69 11.68 17.85
N LEU A 176 8.68 11.70 18.71
CA LEU A 176 8.58 12.69 19.80
C LEU A 176 9.48 12.33 20.98
N ILE A 177 9.62 11.03 21.31
CA ILE A 177 10.41 10.56 22.45
C ILE A 177 11.92 10.58 22.12
N SER A 178 12.29 10.24 20.89
CA SER A 178 13.69 10.17 20.45
C SER A 178 13.91 11.01 19.19
N PRO A 179 13.90 12.35 19.29
CA PRO A 179 13.98 13.23 18.11
C PRO A 179 15.35 13.25 17.41
N GLY A 180 16.30 12.39 17.76
CA GLY A 180 17.71 12.55 17.45
C GLY A 180 18.35 11.63 16.41
N THR A 181 17.65 10.63 15.89
CA THR A 181 18.22 9.81 14.80
C THR A 181 17.86 10.43 13.46
N GLY A 182 18.74 11.27 12.93
CA GLY A 182 18.60 11.83 11.60
C GLY A 182 18.41 10.73 10.55
N ASP A 183 17.52 10.95 9.60
CA ASP A 183 17.41 10.06 8.44
C ASP A 183 18.70 10.15 7.64
N ILE A 184 19.47 9.06 7.58
CA ILE A 184 20.73 8.96 6.84
C ILE A 184 20.54 9.39 5.37
N ARG A 185 19.36 9.22 4.81
CA ARG A 185 19.00 9.63 3.44
C ARG A 185 18.87 11.13 3.28
N GLY A 186 18.46 11.84 4.33
CA GLY A 186 18.26 13.29 4.32
C GLY A 186 19.48 14.10 4.78
N GLY A 187 20.57 13.43 5.19
CA GLY A 187 21.74 14.08 5.79
C GLY A 187 21.63 14.28 7.30
N GLN A 188 22.77 14.56 7.95
CA GLN A 188 22.87 14.67 9.42
C GLN A 188 22.06 15.83 10.03
N SER A 189 21.62 16.79 9.22
CA SER A 189 20.86 17.98 9.68
C SER A 189 19.33 17.76 9.72
N VAL A 190 18.83 16.63 9.22
CA VAL A 190 17.38 16.35 9.21
C VAL A 190 16.91 15.90 10.58
N ASN A 191 15.99 16.65 11.15
CA ASN A 191 15.39 16.37 12.45
C ASN A 191 13.86 16.42 12.33
N THR A 192 13.23 15.25 12.43
CA THR A 192 11.77 15.10 12.27
C THR A 192 11.00 15.87 13.35
N GLY A 193 11.51 15.96 14.57
CA GLY A 193 10.89 16.73 15.66
C GLY A 193 10.87 18.21 15.35
N LYS A 194 12.00 18.80 14.89
CA LYS A 194 12.07 20.21 14.47
C LYS A 194 11.13 20.48 13.29
N GLN A 195 11.00 19.54 12.35
CA GLN A 195 10.08 19.68 11.23
C GLN A 195 8.62 19.67 11.70
N LEU A 196 8.25 18.80 12.61
CA LEU A 196 6.91 18.76 13.20
C LEU A 196 6.59 20.09 13.92
N MET A 197 7.52 20.58 14.73
CA MET A 197 7.39 21.89 15.40
C MET A 197 7.24 23.04 14.42
N PHE A 198 8.00 23.03 13.32
CA PHE A 198 7.86 24.03 12.25
C PHE A 198 6.45 23.99 11.63
N ILE A 199 5.93 22.79 11.34
CA ILE A 199 4.57 22.62 10.78
C ILE A 199 3.51 23.19 11.73
N LEU A 200 3.63 22.88 13.02
CA LEU A 200 2.67 23.33 14.04
C LEU A 200 2.70 24.84 14.24
N HIS A 201 3.90 25.45 14.23
CA HIS A 201 4.04 26.90 14.44
C HIS A 201 3.81 27.73 13.18
N ASN A 202 4.04 27.16 12.00
CA ASN A 202 3.95 27.85 10.71
C ASN A 202 3.12 27.09 9.67
N PRO A 203 1.84 26.76 9.93
CA PRO A 203 1.04 25.90 9.06
C PRO A 203 0.87 26.50 7.64
N VAL A 204 0.71 27.82 7.53
CA VAL A 204 0.56 28.50 6.23
C VAL A 204 1.85 28.43 5.41
N ALA A 205 3.01 28.60 6.04
CA ALA A 205 4.30 28.48 5.37
C ALA A 205 4.52 27.05 4.89
N PHE A 206 4.17 26.06 5.72
CA PHE A 206 4.25 24.64 5.34
C PHE A 206 3.33 24.31 4.15
N ILE A 207 2.07 24.79 4.15
CA ILE A 207 1.14 24.59 3.03
C ILE A 207 1.69 25.21 1.74
N LYS A 208 2.26 26.41 1.79
CA LYS A 208 2.90 27.02 0.61
C LYS A 208 4.05 26.17 0.07
N VAL A 209 4.92 25.65 0.94
CA VAL A 209 6.01 24.74 0.55
C VAL A 209 5.45 23.47 -0.06
N LEU A 210 4.43 22.86 0.56
CA LEU A 210 3.78 21.64 0.09
C LEU A 210 3.18 21.82 -1.31
N VAL A 211 2.39 22.89 -1.52
CA VAL A 211 1.77 23.20 -2.81
C VAL A 211 2.84 23.44 -3.88
N LYS A 212 3.89 24.21 -3.56
CA LYS A 212 5.00 24.46 -4.48
C LYS A 212 5.73 23.15 -4.82
N SER A 213 5.98 22.29 -3.83
CA SER A 213 6.64 20.98 -4.04
C SER A 213 5.78 20.07 -4.90
N ILE A 214 4.48 19.97 -4.65
CA ILE A 214 3.56 19.17 -5.46
C ILE A 214 3.55 19.68 -6.91
N ALA A 215 3.45 21.00 -7.12
CA ALA A 215 3.44 21.59 -8.44
C ALA A 215 4.76 21.36 -9.20
N SER A 216 5.90 21.55 -8.55
CA SER A 216 7.21 21.33 -9.19
C SER A 216 7.50 19.85 -9.43
N LEU A 217 7.19 18.97 -8.45
CA LEU A 217 7.40 17.53 -8.57
C LEU A 217 6.49 16.90 -9.63
N SER A 218 5.21 17.33 -9.72
CA SER A 218 4.29 16.81 -10.73
C SER A 218 4.75 17.18 -12.14
N MET A 219 5.23 18.41 -12.35
CA MET A 219 5.78 18.83 -13.64
C MET A 219 7.08 18.10 -13.97
N THR A 220 8.01 17.99 -13.03
CA THR A 220 9.27 17.27 -13.24
C THR A 220 9.04 15.78 -13.50
N HIS A 221 8.15 15.15 -12.74
CA HIS A 221 7.83 13.73 -12.92
C HIS A 221 7.06 13.45 -14.22
N LEU A 222 6.18 14.34 -14.66
CA LEU A 222 5.48 14.22 -15.94
C LEU A 222 6.43 14.43 -17.13
N THR A 223 7.39 15.36 -17.02
CA THR A 223 8.32 15.67 -18.11
C THR A 223 9.52 14.73 -18.20
N GLU A 224 10.00 14.21 -17.07
CA GLU A 224 11.17 13.32 -17.02
C GLU A 224 10.79 11.83 -17.10
N ALA A 225 9.50 11.50 -17.35
CA ALA A 225 8.98 10.12 -17.35
C ALA A 225 9.36 9.31 -16.08
N ARG A 226 9.67 10.00 -14.99
CA ARG A 226 10.04 9.40 -13.69
C ARG A 226 8.83 8.87 -12.91
N LEU A 227 7.62 9.09 -13.39
CA LEU A 227 6.49 8.21 -13.14
C LEU A 227 6.71 6.90 -13.89
N SER A 228 7.94 6.37 -13.82
CA SER A 228 8.24 5.17 -14.57
C SER A 228 7.40 4.03 -14.00
N LEU A 229 6.24 3.82 -14.62
CA LEU A 229 5.46 2.59 -14.49
C LEU A 229 6.35 1.39 -14.84
N VAL A 230 7.51 1.67 -15.44
CA VAL A 230 8.51 0.72 -15.92
C VAL A 230 9.91 1.07 -15.40
N TYR A 231 10.05 1.31 -14.08
CA TYR A 231 11.39 1.43 -13.49
C TYR A 231 12.00 0.04 -13.28
N ILE A 232 13.03 -0.29 -14.02
CA ILE A 232 13.71 -1.59 -14.00
C ILE A 232 15.10 -1.51 -13.32
N GLY A 233 15.36 -0.47 -12.54
CA GLY A 233 16.63 -0.32 -11.80
C GLY A 233 17.77 0.31 -12.60
N ASN A 234 18.83 0.67 -11.91
CA ASN A 234 19.95 1.48 -12.46
C ASN A 234 20.97 0.70 -13.32
N GLY A 235 20.74 -0.56 -13.62
CA GLY A 235 21.75 -1.42 -14.27
C GLY A 235 21.54 -1.76 -15.74
N LEU A 236 20.42 -1.33 -16.34
CA LEU A 236 20.08 -1.58 -17.77
C LEU A 236 19.98 -0.27 -18.54
N GLU A 237 21.02 0.55 -18.41
CA GLU A 237 20.91 2.01 -18.51
C GLU A 237 20.64 2.64 -19.88
N SER A 238 20.91 2.03 -21.01
CA SER A 238 20.82 2.82 -22.24
C SER A 238 19.62 2.53 -23.14
N THR A 239 19.30 1.27 -23.35
CA THR A 239 18.24 0.88 -24.27
C THR A 239 16.85 0.87 -23.63
N MET A 240 16.76 0.47 -22.36
CA MET A 240 15.47 0.45 -21.67
C MET A 240 15.01 1.81 -21.15
N GLN A 241 15.94 2.71 -20.81
CA GLN A 241 15.59 4.11 -20.51
C GLN A 241 15.00 4.83 -21.75
N ALA A 242 15.49 4.51 -22.93
CA ALA A 242 14.93 5.05 -24.18
C ALA A 242 13.51 4.53 -24.46
N MET A 243 13.18 3.31 -24.01
CA MET A 243 11.86 2.70 -24.20
C MET A 243 10.86 3.00 -23.07
N ALA A 244 11.34 3.48 -21.91
CA ALA A 244 10.49 3.75 -20.76
C ALA A 244 9.32 4.70 -21.05
N PRO A 245 9.49 5.84 -21.76
CA PRO A 245 8.38 6.74 -22.09
C PRO A 245 7.31 6.08 -22.97
N LEU A 246 7.72 5.20 -23.90
CA LEU A 246 6.79 4.46 -24.73
C LEU A 246 5.97 3.46 -23.92
N LEU A 247 6.63 2.69 -23.05
CA LEU A 247 5.99 1.70 -22.19
C LEU A 247 5.06 2.37 -21.15
N ASP A 248 5.45 3.53 -20.63
CA ASP A 248 4.62 4.34 -19.74
C ASP A 248 3.37 4.85 -20.46
N THR A 249 3.53 5.35 -21.68
CA THR A 249 2.42 5.82 -22.52
C THR A 249 1.46 4.69 -22.84
N VAL A 250 1.97 3.52 -23.23
CA VAL A 250 1.15 2.32 -23.49
C VAL A 250 0.42 1.86 -22.22
N SER A 251 1.10 1.83 -21.08
CA SER A 251 0.51 1.41 -19.80
C SER A 251 -0.59 2.37 -19.37
N LEU A 252 -0.38 3.68 -19.47
CA LEU A 252 -1.38 4.70 -19.20
C LEU A 252 -2.55 4.60 -20.20
N GLY A 253 -2.27 4.43 -21.48
CA GLY A 253 -3.29 4.23 -22.52
C GLY A 253 -4.16 3.02 -22.25
N LEU A 254 -3.56 1.89 -21.84
CA LEU A 254 -4.27 0.69 -21.42
C LEU A 254 -5.15 0.95 -20.18
N MET A 255 -4.64 1.65 -19.19
CA MET A 255 -5.42 2.01 -18.01
C MET A 255 -6.63 2.86 -18.35
N PHE A 256 -6.45 3.89 -19.19
CA PHE A 256 -7.57 4.72 -19.65
C PHE A 256 -8.54 3.91 -20.50
N TYR A 257 -8.06 3.11 -21.44
CA TYR A 257 -8.92 2.25 -22.25
C TYR A 257 -9.78 1.33 -21.39
N VAL A 258 -9.16 0.64 -20.43
CA VAL A 258 -9.87 -0.26 -19.48
C VAL A 258 -10.86 0.52 -18.62
N LEU A 259 -10.51 1.73 -18.17
CA LEU A 259 -11.40 2.58 -17.37
C LEU A 259 -12.70 2.92 -18.11
N PHE A 260 -12.61 3.22 -19.41
CA PHE A 260 -13.76 3.57 -20.23
C PHE A 260 -14.52 2.36 -20.78
N THR A 261 -13.87 1.21 -20.95
CA THR A 261 -14.49 0.00 -21.51
C THR A 261 -15.02 -0.96 -20.44
N ASP A 262 -14.66 -0.77 -19.18
CA ASP A 262 -15.12 -1.63 -18.08
C ASP A 262 -16.62 -1.43 -17.81
N LYS A 263 -17.43 -2.32 -18.41
CA LYS A 263 -18.89 -2.28 -18.25
C LYS A 263 -19.28 -2.84 -16.91
N TYR A 264 -20.01 -2.03 -16.15
CA TYR A 264 -20.67 -2.48 -14.92
C TYR A 264 -21.72 -3.55 -15.24
N LYS A 265 -21.47 -4.78 -14.84
CA LYS A 265 -22.52 -5.80 -14.75
C LYS A 265 -23.15 -5.69 -13.36
N LYS A 266 -24.44 -5.32 -13.31
CA LYS A 266 -25.19 -5.33 -12.06
C LYS A 266 -25.09 -6.74 -11.46
N PRO A 267 -24.67 -6.89 -10.18
CA PRO A 267 -24.58 -8.22 -9.58
C PRO A 267 -25.93 -8.90 -9.60
N GLU A 268 -25.95 -10.18 -10.00
CA GLU A 268 -27.18 -10.97 -10.01
C GLU A 268 -27.70 -11.14 -8.58
N ALA A 269 -29.02 -11.22 -8.42
CA ALA A 269 -29.67 -11.38 -7.11
C ALA A 269 -29.11 -12.57 -6.29
N LYS A 270 -28.57 -13.59 -6.98
CA LYS A 270 -27.93 -14.76 -6.41
C LYS A 270 -26.55 -14.47 -5.76
N GLU A 271 -25.84 -13.43 -6.21
CA GLU A 271 -24.60 -12.97 -5.58
C GLU A 271 -24.87 -12.09 -4.36
N MET A 272 -26.02 -11.43 -4.32
CA MET A 272 -26.45 -10.62 -3.17
C MET A 272 -26.87 -11.47 -1.96
N SER A 273 -27.35 -12.71 -2.20
CA SER A 273 -27.85 -13.62 -1.15
C SER A 273 -26.77 -14.52 -0.53
N ARG A 274 -25.58 -14.60 -1.12
CA ARG A 274 -24.45 -15.44 -0.64
C ARG A 274 -23.46 -14.69 0.27
N GLY A 275 -23.91 -13.68 0.95
CA GLY A 275 -23.09 -12.91 1.85
C GLY A 275 -23.62 -12.86 3.27
#